data_384c97cf2ee5b880d6a1923086ea4d93
#
_entry.id   384c97cf2ee5b880d6a1923086ea4d93
#
_cell.length_a   1.000
_cell.length_b   1.000
_cell.length_c   1.000
_cell.angle_alpha   90.00
_cell.angle_beta   90.00
_cell.angle_gamma   90.00
#
_symmetry.space_group_name_H-M   'P 1'
#
loop_
_entity.id
_entity.type
_entity.pdbx_description
1 polymer ?
#
loop_
_entity_poly.entity_id
_entity_poly.type
_entity_poly.pdbx_seq_one_letter_code
_entity_poly.pdbx_strand_id
1 'polypeptide(L)'
;AKKPLFMIGHSVGPFQNDDFNKLANYVFGHCDALILREHVSLNLMKQSGITTDKVEQGVDTAWLVDHHQEDFTASYAVQHWLDLAAKEKTVAITLRELAPFDKRLGTTQQAYEKAFADVVNRVIDAGYQVIALSTCTGIDSYNKDDRMVALNLRQHIQDPSRYHVVMDELNDLEMGKILAACDLTIGTRLHSAIISMNFGTPAIAINYEHKSAGIMQQLGMPEMAVDIRHLLDGSLASMAADTLGQLPAINARLATAVAAEREQGIKMVQSVLERVQGVK
;
A
#
# COMPACT_ATOMS: atom_id res chain seq x y z
N ALA A 1 13.41 35.85 2.96
CA ALA A 1 14.24 34.71 3.32
C ALA A 1 13.82 33.51 2.47
N LYS A 2 14.74 32.87 1.79
CA LYS A 2 14.45 31.60 1.12
C LYS A 2 14.23 30.54 2.19
N LYS A 3 13.06 29.91 2.18
CA LYS A 3 12.78 28.75 3.03
C LYS A 3 13.32 27.50 2.34
N PRO A 4 13.94 26.56 3.06
CA PRO A 4 14.38 25.28 2.50
C PRO A 4 13.16 24.45 2.04
N LEU A 5 13.33 23.70 0.95
CA LEU A 5 12.32 22.83 0.37
C LEU A 5 12.84 21.39 0.36
N PHE A 6 12.14 20.51 1.06
CA PHE A 6 12.44 19.09 1.10
C PHE A 6 11.28 18.28 0.54
N MET A 7 11.55 17.33 -0.33
CA MET A 7 10.60 16.31 -0.78
C MET A 7 11.01 14.97 -0.18
N ILE A 8 10.17 14.39 0.68
CA ILE A 8 10.52 13.23 1.50
C ILE A 8 9.57 12.07 1.21
N GLY A 9 10.12 10.88 0.99
CA GLY A 9 9.33 9.65 0.81
C GLY A 9 8.49 9.62 -0.47
N HIS A 10 8.94 10.28 -1.53
CA HIS A 10 8.22 10.36 -2.79
C HIS A 10 8.57 9.24 -3.76
N SER A 11 7.57 8.78 -4.53
CA SER A 11 7.78 8.13 -5.83
C SER A 11 7.57 9.14 -6.94
N VAL A 12 8.41 9.10 -7.95
CA VAL A 12 8.35 10.00 -9.12
C VAL A 12 8.34 9.23 -10.42
N GLY A 13 7.77 9.82 -11.47
CA GLY A 13 7.60 9.19 -12.77
C GLY A 13 6.22 8.50 -12.94
N PRO A 14 5.98 7.86 -14.11
CA PRO A 14 6.84 7.84 -15.30
C PRO A 14 6.91 9.22 -15.97
N PHE A 15 8.07 9.56 -16.52
CA PHE A 15 8.33 10.87 -17.15
C PHE A 15 8.04 10.80 -18.67
N GLN A 16 6.77 10.68 -19.03
CA GLN A 16 6.31 10.46 -20.41
C GLN A 16 5.90 11.74 -21.17
N ASN A 17 5.97 12.90 -20.51
CA ASN A 17 5.58 14.18 -21.10
C ASN A 17 6.70 15.19 -20.91
N ASP A 18 7.23 15.72 -22.01
CA ASP A 18 8.39 16.63 -22.01
C ASP A 18 8.19 17.92 -21.25
N ASP A 19 6.98 18.49 -21.24
CA ASP A 19 6.71 19.72 -20.53
C ASP A 19 6.63 19.47 -19.03
N PHE A 20 6.04 18.35 -18.59
CA PHE A 20 6.11 17.92 -17.21
C PHE A 20 7.53 17.57 -16.78
N ASN A 21 8.35 16.98 -17.67
CA ASN A 21 9.74 16.66 -17.38
C ASN A 21 10.57 17.95 -17.14
N LYS A 22 10.32 19.01 -17.94
CA LYS A 22 10.95 20.33 -17.71
C LYS A 22 10.56 20.92 -16.36
N LEU A 23 9.26 20.85 -16.02
CA LEU A 23 8.78 21.32 -14.73
C LEU A 23 9.34 20.52 -13.57
N ALA A 24 9.37 19.18 -13.69
CA ALA A 24 9.95 18.29 -12.69
C ALA A 24 11.45 18.61 -12.47
N ASN A 25 12.21 18.77 -13.55
CA ASN A 25 13.63 19.13 -13.48
C ASN A 25 13.84 20.47 -12.78
N TYR A 26 12.99 21.47 -13.09
CA TYR A 26 13.01 22.77 -12.42
C TYR A 26 12.73 22.62 -10.90
N VAL A 27 11.66 21.93 -10.53
CA VAL A 27 11.26 21.75 -9.12
C VAL A 27 12.34 20.98 -8.34
N PHE A 28 12.78 19.85 -8.88
CA PHE A 28 13.78 18.99 -8.22
C PHE A 28 15.13 19.70 -8.07
N GLY A 29 15.53 20.52 -9.06
CA GLY A 29 16.73 21.36 -8.97
C GLY A 29 16.65 22.45 -7.88
N HIS A 30 15.45 22.84 -7.47
CA HIS A 30 15.23 23.83 -6.41
C HIS A 30 14.97 23.23 -5.03
N CYS A 31 14.82 21.92 -4.92
CA CYS A 31 14.76 21.26 -3.62
C CYS A 31 16.14 21.32 -2.93
N ASP A 32 16.14 21.38 -1.62
CA ASP A 32 17.35 21.21 -0.80
C ASP A 32 17.69 19.73 -0.61
N ALA A 33 16.68 18.86 -0.65
CA ALA A 33 16.83 17.42 -0.86
C ALA A 33 15.57 16.84 -1.51
N LEU A 34 15.77 15.82 -2.34
CA LEU A 34 14.74 14.96 -2.93
C LEU A 34 14.99 13.53 -2.47
N ILE A 35 14.25 13.10 -1.46
CA ILE A 35 14.43 11.78 -0.85
C ILE A 35 13.37 10.85 -1.39
N LEU A 36 13.79 9.90 -2.23
CA LEU A 36 12.91 8.96 -2.93
C LEU A 36 12.73 7.69 -2.09
N ARG A 37 11.51 7.17 -2.08
CA ARG A 37 11.15 6.00 -1.27
C ARG A 37 11.49 4.65 -1.90
N GLU A 38 11.88 4.62 -3.20
CA GLU A 38 12.24 3.38 -3.90
C GLU A 38 13.14 3.66 -5.12
N HIS A 39 13.95 2.66 -5.49
CA HIS A 39 14.96 2.78 -6.55
C HIS A 39 14.41 2.96 -7.96
N VAL A 40 13.19 2.51 -8.23
CA VAL A 40 12.59 2.59 -9.57
C VAL A 40 12.40 4.04 -9.97
N SER A 41 11.97 4.91 -9.05
CA SER A 41 11.87 6.35 -9.27
C SER A 41 13.21 6.98 -9.66
N LEU A 42 14.30 6.59 -8.98
CA LEU A 42 15.64 7.08 -9.32
C LEU A 42 16.06 6.65 -10.73
N ASN A 43 15.77 5.40 -11.12
CA ASN A 43 16.07 4.90 -12.44
C ASN A 43 15.25 5.62 -13.53
N LEU A 44 13.97 5.88 -13.28
CA LEU A 44 13.10 6.62 -14.19
C LEU A 44 13.60 8.07 -14.39
N MET A 45 14.05 8.74 -13.34
CA MET A 45 14.67 10.06 -13.44
C MET A 45 15.90 10.02 -14.36
N LYS A 46 16.83 9.10 -14.12
CA LYS A 46 18.06 8.94 -14.92
C LYS A 46 17.74 8.69 -16.41
N GLN A 47 16.79 7.79 -16.69
CA GLN A 47 16.37 7.45 -18.06
C GLN A 47 15.75 8.64 -18.79
N SER A 48 15.10 9.54 -18.06
CA SER A 48 14.44 10.74 -18.60
C SER A 48 15.35 11.98 -18.66
N GLY A 49 16.65 11.81 -18.33
CA GLY A 49 17.60 12.92 -18.31
C GLY A 49 17.34 13.96 -17.21
N ILE A 50 16.50 13.63 -16.23
CA ILE A 50 16.25 14.47 -15.05
C ILE A 50 17.35 14.16 -14.04
N THR A 51 18.26 15.12 -13.84
CA THR A 51 19.41 14.95 -12.95
C THR A 51 19.44 16.06 -11.90
N THR A 52 19.69 15.68 -10.68
CA THR A 52 20.03 16.59 -9.58
C THR A 52 20.97 15.86 -8.63
N ASP A 53 21.93 16.59 -8.10
CA ASP A 53 22.87 16.12 -7.07
C ASP A 53 22.23 15.98 -5.69
N LYS A 54 20.97 16.38 -5.56
CA LYS A 54 20.21 16.41 -4.30
C LYS A 54 19.30 15.21 -4.10
N VAL A 55 19.39 14.21 -4.98
CA VAL A 55 18.60 12.98 -4.86
C VAL A 55 19.23 12.03 -3.86
N GLU A 56 18.43 11.59 -2.91
CA GLU A 56 18.80 10.62 -1.89
C GLU A 56 17.83 9.44 -1.88
N GLN A 57 18.33 8.27 -1.48
CA GLN A 57 17.50 7.11 -1.22
C GLN A 57 16.98 7.18 0.21
N GLY A 58 15.67 7.07 0.36
CA GLY A 58 14.99 6.99 1.63
C GLY A 58 13.99 5.82 1.64
N VAL A 59 12.96 5.95 2.44
CA VAL A 59 11.88 4.99 2.59
C VAL A 59 10.53 5.69 2.52
N ASP A 60 9.46 4.91 2.39
CA ASP A 60 8.10 5.44 2.55
C ASP A 60 7.86 5.88 3.99
N THR A 61 7.35 7.10 4.17
CA THR A 61 7.08 7.64 5.52
C THR A 61 5.98 6.88 6.26
N ALA A 62 5.15 6.10 5.58
CA ALA A 62 4.14 5.26 6.19
C ALA A 62 4.74 4.15 7.08
N TRP A 63 6.01 3.78 6.90
CA TRP A 63 6.73 2.90 7.83
C TRP A 63 6.92 3.52 9.21
N LEU A 64 6.81 4.84 9.34
CA LEU A 64 7.01 5.57 10.59
C LEU A 64 5.74 5.72 11.44
N VAL A 65 4.60 5.25 10.95
CA VAL A 65 3.37 5.21 11.77
C VAL A 65 3.64 4.40 13.03
N ASP A 66 3.38 5.01 14.18
CA ASP A 66 3.66 4.38 15.47
C ASP A 66 2.54 3.39 15.83
N HIS A 67 2.83 2.11 15.72
CA HIS A 67 1.92 1.02 16.06
C HIS A 67 1.93 0.64 17.55
N HIS A 68 2.85 1.21 18.33
CA HIS A 68 3.00 0.97 19.76
C HIS A 68 2.29 2.01 20.65
N GLN A 69 1.35 2.80 20.11
CA GLN A 69 0.61 3.76 20.92
C GLN A 69 -0.14 3.02 22.05
N GLU A 70 0.36 3.20 23.29
CA GLU A 70 -0.20 2.56 24.48
C GLU A 70 -1.60 3.11 24.82
N ASP A 71 -1.89 4.36 24.45
CA ASP A 71 -3.15 5.04 24.72
C ASP A 71 -4.24 4.81 23.67
N PHE A 72 -4.05 3.86 22.73
CA PHE A 72 -5.08 3.57 21.74
C PHE A 72 -6.32 2.97 22.38
N THR A 73 -7.43 3.70 22.30
CA THR A 73 -8.75 3.21 22.67
C THR A 73 -9.60 3.04 21.42
N ALA A 74 -9.98 1.81 21.12
CA ALA A 74 -10.82 1.51 19.97
C ALA A 74 -12.20 2.17 20.13
N SER A 75 -12.68 2.82 19.07
CA SER A 75 -14.09 3.19 18.96
C SER A 75 -14.97 1.93 18.91
N TYR A 76 -16.28 2.08 19.15
CA TYR A 76 -17.21 0.96 19.06
C TYR A 76 -17.14 0.25 17.69
N ALA A 77 -17.02 1.01 16.60
CA ALA A 77 -16.89 0.48 15.25
C ALA A 77 -15.59 -0.31 15.08
N VAL A 78 -14.45 0.25 15.51
CA VAL A 78 -13.14 -0.42 15.43
C VAL A 78 -13.15 -1.69 16.27
N GLN A 79 -13.71 -1.65 17.50
CA GLN A 79 -13.79 -2.83 18.36
C GLN A 79 -14.63 -3.94 17.73
N HIS A 80 -15.73 -3.61 17.05
CA HIS A 80 -16.54 -4.58 16.31
C HIS A 80 -15.69 -5.34 15.26
N TRP A 81 -14.86 -4.63 14.51
CA TRP A 81 -14.00 -5.23 13.48
C TRP A 81 -12.87 -6.08 14.07
N LEU A 82 -12.29 -5.62 15.18
CA LEU A 82 -11.30 -6.41 15.93
C LEU A 82 -11.90 -7.71 16.48
N ASP A 83 -13.08 -7.63 17.08
CA ASP A 83 -13.80 -8.80 17.60
C ASP A 83 -14.18 -9.77 16.47
N LEU A 84 -14.55 -9.24 15.31
CA LEU A 84 -14.87 -10.07 14.14
C LEU A 84 -13.61 -10.81 13.64
N ALA A 85 -12.50 -10.10 13.47
CA ALA A 85 -11.23 -10.68 13.01
C ALA A 85 -10.67 -11.71 14.00
N ALA A 86 -10.88 -11.52 15.31
CA ALA A 86 -10.43 -12.46 16.34
C ALA A 86 -11.21 -13.79 16.41
N LYS A 87 -12.41 -13.85 15.82
CA LYS A 87 -13.27 -15.05 15.89
C LYS A 87 -12.80 -16.17 14.97
N GLU A 88 -12.30 -15.82 13.80
CA GLU A 88 -11.93 -16.77 12.74
C GLU A 88 -10.70 -16.27 11.99
N LYS A 89 -10.02 -17.18 11.28
CA LYS A 89 -8.96 -16.81 10.35
C LYS A 89 -9.47 -15.78 9.35
N THR A 90 -8.77 -14.68 9.20
CA THR A 90 -9.24 -13.51 8.47
C THR A 90 -8.22 -13.02 7.46
N VAL A 91 -8.67 -12.79 6.22
CA VAL A 91 -7.90 -12.08 5.20
C VAL A 91 -8.51 -10.70 4.98
N ALA A 92 -7.68 -9.67 5.07
CA ALA A 92 -8.06 -8.32 4.69
C ALA A 92 -7.89 -8.12 3.19
N ILE A 93 -8.80 -7.39 2.56
CA ILE A 93 -8.61 -6.94 1.17
C ILE A 93 -8.79 -5.45 1.02
N THR A 94 -8.08 -4.86 0.06
CA THR A 94 -8.30 -3.48 -0.35
C THR A 94 -8.42 -3.37 -1.86
N LEU A 95 -9.49 -2.77 -2.29
CA LEU A 95 -9.87 -2.59 -3.68
C LEU A 95 -9.63 -1.15 -4.13
N ARG A 96 -9.86 -0.90 -5.42
CA ARG A 96 -9.86 0.47 -5.95
C ARG A 96 -10.77 0.57 -7.17
N GLU A 97 -11.20 1.79 -7.45
CA GLU A 97 -11.67 2.16 -8.77
C GLU A 97 -10.46 2.23 -9.73
N LEU A 98 -10.49 1.46 -10.82
CA LEU A 98 -9.35 1.37 -11.76
C LEU A 98 -9.15 2.61 -12.61
N ALA A 99 -10.20 3.35 -12.93
CA ALA A 99 -10.04 4.53 -13.78
C ALA A 99 -9.04 5.55 -13.18
N PRO A 100 -8.15 6.13 -13.99
CA PRO A 100 -8.03 6.04 -15.46
C PRO A 100 -7.10 4.91 -15.95
N PHE A 101 -6.66 3.99 -15.10
CA PHE A 101 -5.68 2.94 -15.43
C PHE A 101 -6.28 1.80 -16.24
N ASP A 102 -7.60 1.61 -16.18
CA ASP A 102 -8.37 0.59 -16.90
C ASP A 102 -8.03 0.52 -18.38
N LYS A 103 -7.97 1.68 -19.05
CA LYS A 103 -7.61 1.77 -20.48
C LYS A 103 -6.20 1.27 -20.77
N ARG A 104 -5.23 1.64 -19.92
CA ARG A 104 -3.83 1.21 -20.04
C ARG A 104 -3.67 -0.28 -19.78
N LEU A 105 -4.46 -0.82 -18.86
CA LEU A 105 -4.45 -2.23 -18.49
C LEU A 105 -5.26 -3.10 -19.47
N GLY A 106 -6.01 -2.51 -20.39
CA GLY A 106 -6.85 -3.23 -21.34
C GLY A 106 -7.97 -4.03 -20.68
N THR A 107 -8.48 -3.56 -19.54
CA THR A 107 -9.52 -4.23 -18.75
C THR A 107 -10.64 -3.27 -18.39
N THR A 108 -11.68 -3.79 -17.78
CA THR A 108 -12.81 -3.01 -17.26
C THR A 108 -12.89 -3.12 -15.74
N GLN A 109 -13.55 -2.16 -15.09
CA GLN A 109 -13.83 -2.23 -13.65
C GLN A 109 -14.57 -3.54 -13.28
N GLN A 110 -15.56 -3.93 -14.09
CA GLN A 110 -16.32 -5.16 -13.84
C GLN A 110 -15.45 -6.43 -13.96
N ALA A 111 -14.56 -6.50 -14.96
CA ALA A 111 -13.64 -7.64 -15.10
C ALA A 111 -12.68 -7.73 -13.92
N TYR A 112 -12.18 -6.59 -13.44
CA TYR A 112 -11.35 -6.51 -12.25
C TYR A 112 -12.09 -6.97 -10.98
N GLU A 113 -13.34 -6.50 -10.77
CA GLU A 113 -14.15 -6.88 -9.62
C GLU A 113 -14.44 -8.40 -9.64
N LYS A 114 -14.80 -8.94 -10.80
CA LYS A 114 -15.02 -10.39 -10.94
C LYS A 114 -13.76 -11.20 -10.66
N ALA A 115 -12.62 -10.80 -11.21
CA ALA A 115 -11.35 -11.48 -10.97
C ALA A 115 -10.95 -11.42 -9.49
N PHE A 116 -11.22 -10.28 -8.82
CA PHE A 116 -10.97 -10.15 -7.38
C PHE A 116 -11.92 -11.01 -6.55
N ALA A 117 -13.18 -11.17 -6.98
CA ALA A 117 -14.13 -12.06 -6.33
C ALA A 117 -13.67 -13.52 -6.39
N ASP A 118 -13.03 -13.95 -7.48
CA ASP A 118 -12.47 -15.30 -7.59
C ASP A 118 -11.37 -15.52 -6.54
N VAL A 119 -10.52 -14.53 -6.27
CA VAL A 119 -9.54 -14.57 -5.18
C VAL A 119 -10.23 -14.68 -3.82
N VAL A 120 -11.26 -13.86 -3.57
CA VAL A 120 -12.02 -13.88 -2.31
C VAL A 120 -12.71 -15.22 -2.11
N ASN A 121 -13.37 -15.76 -3.12
CA ASN A 121 -14.02 -17.07 -3.06
C ASN A 121 -13.00 -18.17 -2.72
N ARG A 122 -11.82 -18.14 -3.35
CA ARG A 122 -10.74 -19.10 -3.06
C ARG A 122 -10.22 -19.01 -1.62
N VAL A 123 -10.13 -17.80 -1.08
CA VAL A 123 -9.76 -17.56 0.32
C VAL A 123 -10.84 -18.08 1.28
N ILE A 124 -12.11 -17.86 0.96
CA ILE A 124 -13.25 -18.38 1.74
C ILE A 124 -13.27 -19.91 1.70
N ASP A 125 -13.05 -20.54 0.54
CA ASP A 125 -12.94 -21.99 0.39
C ASP A 125 -11.79 -22.59 1.21
N ALA A 126 -10.71 -21.81 1.43
CA ALA A 126 -9.59 -22.18 2.30
C ALA A 126 -9.91 -22.02 3.81
N GLY A 127 -11.13 -21.65 4.17
CA GLY A 127 -11.61 -21.56 5.55
C GLY A 127 -11.43 -20.21 6.22
N TYR A 128 -11.13 -19.14 5.46
CA TYR A 128 -11.00 -17.78 5.99
C TYR A 128 -12.31 -17.01 5.83
N GLN A 129 -12.52 -16.01 6.67
CA GLN A 129 -13.43 -14.90 6.36
C GLN A 129 -12.64 -13.74 5.73
N VAL A 130 -13.33 -12.84 5.09
CA VAL A 130 -12.71 -11.70 4.40
C VAL A 130 -13.30 -10.38 4.90
N ILE A 131 -12.41 -9.44 5.26
CA ILE A 131 -12.78 -8.07 5.60
C ILE A 131 -12.23 -7.14 4.52
N ALA A 132 -13.11 -6.43 3.82
CA ALA A 132 -12.76 -5.42 2.84
C ALA A 132 -12.65 -4.06 3.52
N LEU A 133 -11.44 -3.46 3.50
CA LEU A 133 -11.15 -2.13 4.02
C LEU A 133 -10.89 -1.15 2.88
N SER A 134 -11.00 0.15 3.17
CA SER A 134 -10.73 1.20 2.20
C SER A 134 -9.76 2.23 2.72
N THR A 135 -8.74 2.55 1.91
CA THR A 135 -7.83 3.68 2.15
C THR A 135 -8.27 4.94 1.41
N CYS A 136 -9.44 4.90 0.76
CA CYS A 136 -9.99 6.00 -0.02
C CYS A 136 -11.52 6.00 0.14
N THR A 137 -12.04 6.99 0.85
CA THR A 137 -13.43 7.05 1.30
C THR A 137 -14.23 8.21 0.68
N GLY A 138 -13.72 8.80 -0.40
CA GLY A 138 -14.44 9.82 -1.17
C GLY A 138 -14.49 11.21 -0.52
N ILE A 139 -13.61 11.45 0.47
CA ILE A 139 -13.57 12.75 1.16
C ILE A 139 -13.00 13.84 0.23
N ASP A 140 -13.50 15.05 0.36
CA ASP A 140 -13.13 16.23 -0.40
C ASP A 140 -13.37 16.10 -1.91
N SER A 141 -12.44 16.63 -2.68
CA SER A 141 -12.51 16.69 -4.15
C SER A 141 -12.09 15.39 -4.84
N TYR A 142 -11.65 14.38 -4.12
CA TYR A 142 -11.13 13.17 -4.74
C TYR A 142 -12.23 12.31 -5.39
N ASN A 143 -13.45 12.37 -4.91
CA ASN A 143 -14.66 11.75 -5.49
C ASN A 143 -14.56 10.24 -5.80
N LYS A 144 -13.63 9.52 -5.17
CA LYS A 144 -13.49 8.06 -5.29
C LYS A 144 -13.67 7.42 -3.94
N ASP A 145 -14.58 6.45 -3.89
CA ASP A 145 -14.87 5.70 -2.67
C ASP A 145 -14.72 4.20 -2.95
N ASP A 146 -13.62 3.64 -2.47
CA ASP A 146 -13.31 2.22 -2.69
C ASP A 146 -14.25 1.29 -1.92
N ARG A 147 -15.00 1.78 -0.92
CA ARG A 147 -16.06 1.02 -0.23
C ARG A 147 -17.15 0.62 -1.21
N MET A 148 -17.46 1.48 -2.18
CA MET A 148 -18.45 1.17 -3.23
C MET A 148 -17.98 0.02 -4.12
N VAL A 149 -16.68 -0.03 -4.43
CA VAL A 149 -16.09 -1.15 -5.18
C VAL A 149 -16.21 -2.45 -4.38
N ALA A 150 -15.95 -2.38 -3.07
CA ALA A 150 -16.07 -3.53 -2.17
C ALA A 150 -17.53 -4.01 -2.06
N LEU A 151 -18.50 -3.10 -2.01
CA LEU A 151 -19.93 -3.47 -2.04
C LEU A 151 -20.33 -4.12 -3.37
N ASN A 152 -19.85 -3.61 -4.50
CA ASN A 152 -20.12 -4.20 -5.81
C ASN A 152 -19.55 -5.62 -5.93
N LEU A 153 -18.38 -5.87 -5.33
CA LEU A 153 -17.78 -7.20 -5.32
C LEU A 153 -18.70 -8.26 -4.71
N ARG A 154 -19.49 -7.87 -3.68
CA ARG A 154 -20.36 -8.78 -2.92
C ARG A 154 -21.30 -9.62 -3.81
N GLN A 155 -21.77 -9.07 -4.94
CA GLN A 155 -22.65 -9.78 -5.87
C GLN A 155 -22.00 -11.02 -6.52
N HIS A 156 -20.67 -11.11 -6.51
CA HIS A 156 -19.88 -12.19 -7.09
C HIS A 156 -19.35 -13.18 -6.04
N ILE A 157 -19.62 -12.93 -4.74
CA ILE A 157 -19.17 -13.78 -3.64
C ILE A 157 -20.15 -14.94 -3.45
N GLN A 158 -19.61 -16.17 -3.41
CA GLN A 158 -20.41 -17.39 -3.29
C GLN A 158 -20.99 -17.57 -1.88
N ASP A 159 -20.19 -17.22 -0.84
CA ASP A 159 -20.67 -17.18 0.54
C ASP A 159 -20.56 -15.75 1.12
N PRO A 160 -21.62 -14.92 0.92
CA PRO A 160 -21.63 -13.54 1.40
C PRO A 160 -21.63 -13.41 2.94
N SER A 161 -21.88 -14.49 3.68
CA SER A 161 -21.85 -14.46 5.14
C SER A 161 -20.40 -14.35 5.70
N ARG A 162 -19.41 -14.72 4.88
CA ARG A 162 -17.97 -14.65 5.19
C ARG A 162 -17.28 -13.44 4.55
N TYR A 163 -18.04 -12.55 3.91
CA TYR A 163 -17.52 -11.34 3.28
C TYR A 163 -18.10 -10.09 3.92
N HIS A 164 -17.24 -9.30 4.55
CA HIS A 164 -17.60 -8.12 5.33
C HIS A 164 -16.97 -6.87 4.75
N VAL A 165 -17.72 -5.78 4.65
CA VAL A 165 -17.23 -4.49 4.12
C VAL A 165 -17.26 -3.46 5.24
N VAL A 166 -16.09 -2.90 5.53
CA VAL A 166 -15.93 -1.79 6.48
C VAL A 166 -16.40 -0.52 5.81
N MET A 167 -17.51 0.04 6.29
CA MET A 167 -18.07 1.30 5.80
C MET A 167 -17.61 2.50 6.61
N ASP A 168 -16.96 2.26 7.74
CA ASP A 168 -16.44 3.30 8.62
C ASP A 168 -15.27 4.04 7.99
N GLU A 169 -15.11 5.31 8.34
CA GLU A 169 -13.89 6.06 8.09
C GLU A 169 -12.90 5.75 9.20
N LEU A 170 -11.75 5.23 8.80
CA LEU A 170 -10.69 4.82 9.71
C LEU A 170 -9.48 5.73 9.49
N ASN A 171 -8.85 6.15 10.58
CA ASN A 171 -7.52 6.72 10.50
C ASN A 171 -6.46 5.60 10.28
N ASP A 172 -5.21 5.99 10.08
CA ASP A 172 -4.10 5.07 9.81
C ASP A 172 -3.85 4.07 10.95
N LEU A 173 -3.99 4.51 12.21
CA LEU A 173 -3.82 3.68 13.40
C LEU A 173 -4.96 2.66 13.55
N GLU A 174 -6.21 3.11 13.41
CA GLU A 174 -7.39 2.26 13.47
C GLU A 174 -7.36 1.18 12.38
N MET A 175 -7.04 1.59 11.15
CA MET A 175 -6.85 0.66 10.03
C MET A 175 -5.72 -0.33 10.33
N GLY A 176 -4.58 0.15 10.81
CA GLY A 176 -3.44 -0.68 11.16
C GLY A 176 -3.78 -1.72 12.22
N LYS A 177 -4.54 -1.36 13.25
CA LYS A 177 -4.99 -2.29 14.30
C LYS A 177 -5.93 -3.38 13.76
N ILE A 178 -6.86 -3.04 12.85
CA ILE A 178 -7.73 -4.03 12.21
C ILE A 178 -6.89 -4.96 11.30
N LEU A 179 -5.97 -4.40 10.50
CA LEU A 179 -5.09 -5.20 9.67
C LEU A 179 -4.19 -6.12 10.49
N ALA A 180 -3.71 -5.67 11.66
CA ALA A 180 -2.92 -6.48 12.59
C ALA A 180 -3.69 -7.69 13.17
N ALA A 181 -5.01 -7.63 13.20
CA ALA A 181 -5.87 -8.73 13.61
C ALA A 181 -6.17 -9.75 12.49
N CYS A 182 -5.71 -9.48 11.26
CA CYS A 182 -5.86 -10.37 10.11
C CYS A 182 -4.59 -11.20 9.89
N ASP A 183 -4.74 -12.34 9.16
CA ASP A 183 -3.63 -13.23 8.84
C ASP A 183 -2.83 -12.79 7.60
N LEU A 184 -3.51 -12.15 6.64
CA LEU A 184 -2.94 -11.69 5.37
C LEU A 184 -3.74 -10.49 4.86
N THR A 185 -3.08 -9.57 4.18
CA THR A 185 -3.73 -8.52 3.39
C THR A 185 -3.48 -8.73 1.91
N ILE A 186 -4.52 -8.57 1.06
CA ILE A 186 -4.38 -8.61 -0.41
C ILE A 186 -4.98 -7.33 -0.97
N GLY A 187 -4.20 -6.50 -1.66
CA GLY A 187 -4.72 -5.22 -2.07
C GLY A 187 -4.07 -4.55 -3.26
N THR A 188 -4.84 -3.71 -3.95
CA THR A 188 -4.40 -2.85 -5.04
C THR A 188 -4.00 -1.44 -4.58
N ARG A 189 -4.17 -1.13 -3.30
CA ARG A 189 -3.71 0.12 -2.69
C ARG A 189 -2.38 -0.12 -1.98
N LEU A 190 -1.30 0.50 -2.48
CA LEU A 190 0.05 0.33 -1.93
C LEU A 190 0.12 0.59 -0.42
N HIS A 191 -0.48 1.71 0.05
CA HIS A 191 -0.41 2.05 1.46
C HIS A 191 -1.14 1.05 2.38
N SER A 192 -2.15 0.34 1.90
CA SER A 192 -2.75 -0.73 2.70
C SER A 192 -1.77 -1.87 2.95
N ALA A 193 -0.93 -2.21 1.97
CA ALA A 193 0.12 -3.20 2.14
C ALA A 193 1.22 -2.71 3.10
N ILE A 194 1.66 -1.45 2.95
CA ILE A 194 2.67 -0.86 3.84
C ILE A 194 2.16 -0.81 5.29
N ILE A 195 0.93 -0.30 5.51
CA ILE A 195 0.33 -0.23 6.84
C ILE A 195 0.19 -1.63 7.43
N SER A 196 -0.36 -2.59 6.66
CA SER A 196 -0.49 -3.98 7.10
C SER A 196 0.83 -4.57 7.58
N MET A 197 1.88 -4.45 6.76
CA MET A 197 3.21 -4.97 7.08
C MET A 197 3.85 -4.23 8.25
N ASN A 198 3.67 -2.91 8.35
CA ASN A 198 4.16 -2.11 9.48
C ASN A 198 3.51 -2.53 10.81
N PHE A 199 2.27 -3.02 10.78
CA PHE A 199 1.55 -3.54 11.93
C PHE A 199 1.71 -5.07 12.12
N GLY A 200 2.59 -5.70 11.35
CA GLY A 200 3.01 -7.09 11.54
C GLY A 200 2.27 -8.13 10.71
N THR A 201 1.32 -7.73 9.87
CA THR A 201 0.57 -8.64 8.99
C THR A 201 1.12 -8.62 7.57
N PRO A 202 1.53 -9.76 6.99
CA PRO A 202 2.03 -9.81 5.62
C PRO A 202 0.99 -9.33 4.62
N ALA A 203 1.45 -8.80 3.48
CA ALA A 203 0.55 -8.28 2.45
C ALA A 203 1.01 -8.62 1.04
N ILE A 204 0.09 -9.11 0.20
CA ILE A 204 0.26 -9.18 -1.25
C ILE A 204 -0.17 -7.83 -1.84
N ALA A 205 0.78 -7.08 -2.38
CA ALA A 205 0.53 -5.82 -3.07
C ALA A 205 0.32 -6.08 -4.56
N ILE A 206 -0.91 -5.89 -5.03
CA ILE A 206 -1.24 -6.02 -6.46
C ILE A 206 -0.73 -4.78 -7.19
N ASN A 207 0.26 -5.01 -8.05
CA ASN A 207 1.04 -3.98 -8.71
C ASN A 207 0.48 -3.69 -10.12
N TYR A 208 -0.07 -2.50 -10.33
CA TYR A 208 -0.49 -1.97 -11.63
C TYR A 208 0.41 -0.81 -12.11
N GLU A 209 1.35 -0.39 -11.28
CA GLU A 209 2.40 0.60 -11.52
C GLU A 209 3.69 0.15 -10.80
N HIS A 210 4.82 0.76 -11.13
CA HIS A 210 6.13 0.38 -10.59
C HIS A 210 6.31 0.53 -9.07
N LYS A 211 5.44 1.31 -8.40
CA LYS A 211 5.63 1.72 -6.99
C LYS A 211 5.65 0.55 -6.03
N SER A 212 4.66 -0.36 -6.13
CA SER A 212 4.57 -1.50 -5.22
C SER A 212 5.75 -2.46 -5.38
N ALA A 213 6.17 -2.71 -6.62
CA ALA A 213 7.32 -3.56 -6.90
C ALA A 213 8.61 -2.96 -6.30
N GLY A 214 8.82 -1.65 -6.43
CA GLY A 214 9.98 -0.96 -5.86
C GLY A 214 10.04 -1.04 -4.34
N ILE A 215 8.91 -0.82 -3.66
CA ILE A 215 8.82 -0.92 -2.19
C ILE A 215 9.06 -2.35 -1.70
N MET A 216 8.43 -3.36 -2.31
CA MET A 216 8.61 -4.74 -1.89
C MET A 216 10.01 -5.27 -2.18
N GLN A 217 10.64 -4.81 -3.26
CA GLN A 217 12.04 -5.11 -3.55
C GLN A 217 12.97 -4.51 -2.48
N GLN A 218 12.75 -3.26 -2.08
CA GLN A 218 13.52 -2.60 -1.04
C GLN A 218 13.34 -3.29 0.32
N LEU A 219 12.13 -3.70 0.65
CA LEU A 219 11.82 -4.49 1.84
C LEU A 219 12.48 -5.89 1.85
N GLY A 220 13.06 -6.34 0.72
CA GLY A 220 13.63 -7.68 0.58
C GLY A 220 12.58 -8.79 0.46
N MET A 221 11.35 -8.45 0.08
CA MET A 221 10.22 -9.35 -0.11
C MET A 221 9.55 -9.15 -1.49
N PRO A 222 10.32 -9.23 -2.60
CA PRO A 222 9.81 -8.91 -3.94
C PRO A 222 8.65 -9.81 -4.37
N GLU A 223 8.56 -11.03 -3.86
CA GLU A 223 7.47 -11.98 -4.12
C GLU A 223 6.11 -11.49 -3.61
N MET A 224 6.10 -10.54 -2.68
CA MET A 224 4.86 -9.94 -2.16
C MET A 224 4.31 -8.83 -3.07
N ALA A 225 5.02 -8.43 -4.12
CA ALA A 225 4.50 -7.57 -5.19
C ALA A 225 4.09 -8.42 -6.38
N VAL A 226 2.79 -8.51 -6.63
CA VAL A 226 2.24 -9.34 -7.71
C VAL A 226 1.67 -8.44 -8.80
N ASP A 227 2.06 -8.65 -10.05
CA ASP A 227 1.52 -7.89 -11.18
C ASP A 227 0.01 -8.12 -11.31
N ILE A 228 -0.74 -7.06 -11.61
CA ILE A 228 -2.20 -7.11 -11.75
C ILE A 228 -2.68 -8.11 -12.83
N ARG A 229 -1.81 -8.48 -13.76
CA ARG A 229 -2.11 -9.51 -14.77
C ARG A 229 -2.40 -10.85 -14.12
N HIS A 230 -1.77 -11.20 -12.99
CA HIS A 230 -2.07 -12.42 -12.24
C HIS A 230 -3.45 -12.39 -11.58
N LEU A 231 -3.96 -11.20 -11.24
CA LEU A 231 -5.36 -11.06 -10.84
C LEU A 231 -6.28 -11.32 -12.03
N LEU A 232 -5.99 -10.67 -13.17
CA LEU A 232 -6.86 -10.70 -14.35
C LEU A 232 -6.87 -12.05 -15.07
N ASP A 233 -5.81 -12.84 -15.00
CA ASP A 233 -5.71 -14.19 -15.56
C ASP A 233 -6.13 -15.30 -14.57
N GLY A 234 -6.47 -14.92 -13.32
CA GLY A 234 -6.97 -15.82 -12.27
C GLY A 234 -5.86 -16.54 -11.48
N SER A 235 -4.59 -16.40 -11.84
CA SER A 235 -3.49 -17.10 -11.13
C SER A 235 -3.25 -16.59 -9.71
N LEU A 236 -3.63 -15.33 -9.41
CA LEU A 236 -3.52 -14.77 -8.05
C LEU A 236 -4.30 -15.57 -7.00
N ALA A 237 -5.42 -16.20 -7.37
CA ALA A 237 -6.20 -17.01 -6.43
C ALA A 237 -5.39 -18.19 -5.87
N SER A 238 -4.60 -18.86 -6.72
CA SER A 238 -3.67 -19.93 -6.27
C SER A 238 -2.50 -19.36 -5.49
N MET A 239 -1.91 -18.25 -5.94
CA MET A 239 -0.81 -17.58 -5.23
C MET A 239 -1.22 -17.16 -3.82
N ALA A 240 -2.43 -16.63 -3.64
CA ALA A 240 -2.96 -16.28 -2.33
C ALA A 240 -3.08 -17.50 -1.40
N ALA A 241 -3.61 -18.61 -1.92
CA ALA A 241 -3.71 -19.86 -1.16
C ALA A 241 -2.33 -20.41 -0.76
N ASP A 242 -1.36 -20.36 -1.66
CA ASP A 242 0.03 -20.78 -1.39
C ASP A 242 0.69 -19.89 -0.33
N THR A 243 0.44 -18.58 -0.39
CA THR A 243 0.93 -17.59 0.60
C THR A 243 0.35 -17.88 1.98
N LEU A 244 -0.94 -18.20 2.08
CA LEU A 244 -1.59 -18.58 3.34
C LEU A 244 -0.95 -19.84 3.97
N GLY A 245 -0.46 -20.77 3.15
CA GLY A 245 0.29 -21.93 3.61
C GLY A 245 1.70 -21.63 4.12
N GLN A 246 2.25 -20.47 3.80
CA GLN A 246 3.63 -20.07 4.10
C GLN A 246 3.73 -18.94 5.15
N LEU A 247 2.62 -18.50 5.75
CA LEU A 247 2.57 -17.38 6.69
C LEU A 247 3.64 -17.45 7.81
N PRO A 248 3.93 -18.58 8.46
CA PRO A 248 4.96 -18.62 9.52
C PRO A 248 6.35 -18.19 9.01
N ALA A 249 6.75 -18.64 7.82
CA ALA A 249 8.04 -18.28 7.23
C ALA A 249 8.08 -16.81 6.76
N ILE A 250 6.97 -16.32 6.22
CA ILE A 250 6.82 -14.92 5.77
C ILE A 250 6.88 -14.00 6.98
N ASN A 251 6.13 -14.28 8.05
CA ASN A 251 6.10 -13.49 9.27
C ASN A 251 7.47 -13.40 9.95
N ALA A 252 8.24 -14.49 9.97
CA ALA A 252 9.59 -14.48 10.54
C ALA A 252 10.54 -13.48 9.81
N ARG A 253 10.38 -13.32 8.50
CA ARG A 253 11.16 -12.38 7.69
C ARG A 253 10.63 -10.95 7.82
N LEU A 254 9.32 -10.79 7.85
CA LEU A 254 8.63 -9.50 7.82
C LEU A 254 9.06 -8.60 8.98
N ALA A 255 9.10 -9.13 10.20
CA ALA A 255 9.45 -8.34 11.38
C ALA A 255 10.84 -7.68 11.26
N THR A 256 11.83 -8.44 10.77
CA THR A 256 13.19 -7.94 10.56
C THR A 256 13.24 -6.91 9.44
N ALA A 257 12.53 -7.15 8.33
CA ALA A 257 12.49 -6.28 7.19
C ALA A 257 11.86 -4.91 7.53
N VAL A 258 10.71 -4.93 8.22
CA VAL A 258 10.02 -3.71 8.65
C VAL A 258 10.86 -2.92 9.66
N ALA A 259 11.52 -3.59 10.61
CA ALA A 259 12.40 -2.91 11.56
C ALA A 259 13.54 -2.14 10.85
N ALA A 260 14.12 -2.72 9.81
CA ALA A 260 15.15 -2.06 9.00
C ALA A 260 14.61 -0.83 8.25
N GLU A 261 13.43 -0.91 7.63
CA GLU A 261 12.77 0.22 6.96
C GLU A 261 12.47 1.37 7.95
N ARG A 262 11.95 1.03 9.14
CA ARG A 262 11.69 2.02 10.20
C ARG A 262 12.97 2.72 10.67
N GLU A 263 14.03 1.97 10.91
CA GLU A 263 15.32 2.55 11.30
C GLU A 263 15.86 3.51 10.23
N GLN A 264 15.78 3.12 8.96
CA GLN A 264 16.16 3.97 7.84
C GLN A 264 15.28 5.22 7.75
N GLY A 265 13.97 5.08 7.97
CA GLY A 265 13.03 6.20 8.00
C GLY A 265 13.33 7.21 9.12
N ILE A 266 13.67 6.74 10.31
CA ILE A 266 14.08 7.60 11.43
C ILE A 266 15.35 8.38 11.06
N LYS A 267 16.37 7.71 10.50
CA LYS A 267 17.62 8.37 10.04
C LYS A 267 17.32 9.42 8.95
N MET A 268 16.42 9.11 8.02
CA MET A 268 15.97 10.04 6.98
C MET A 268 15.38 11.31 7.59
N VAL A 269 14.45 11.20 8.52
CA VAL A 269 13.81 12.35 9.19
C VAL A 269 14.82 13.14 9.99
N GLN A 270 15.72 12.48 10.74
CA GLN A 270 16.78 13.13 11.50
C GLN A 270 17.70 13.96 10.60
N SER A 271 18.14 13.41 9.46
CA SER A 271 18.96 14.13 8.48
C SER A 271 18.30 15.41 7.97
N VAL A 272 16.98 15.35 7.72
CA VAL A 272 16.21 16.55 7.30
C VAL A 272 16.14 17.59 8.42
N LEU A 273 15.91 17.17 9.66
CA LEU A 273 15.85 18.07 10.82
C LEU A 273 17.18 18.79 11.06
N GLU A 274 18.31 18.09 10.95
CA GLU A 274 19.66 18.67 11.05
C GLU A 274 19.89 19.75 9.99
N ARG A 275 19.47 19.49 8.73
CA ARG A 275 19.57 20.48 7.63
C ARG A 275 18.70 21.71 7.90
N VAL A 276 17.46 21.53 8.38
CA VAL A 276 16.58 22.64 8.74
C VAL A 276 17.19 23.50 9.87
N GLN A 277 17.83 22.87 10.84
CA GLN A 277 18.48 23.57 11.96
C GLN A 277 19.79 24.27 11.53
N GLY A 278 20.52 23.71 10.58
CA GLY A 278 21.78 24.26 10.06
C GLY A 278 21.60 25.47 9.12
N VAL A 279 20.40 25.75 8.66
CA VAL A 279 20.04 26.91 7.80
C VAL A 279 19.78 28.18 8.61
N LYS A 280 20.06 28.22 9.90
CA LYS A 280 20.00 29.42 10.75
C LYS A 280 21.28 30.27 10.56
#